data_621fd62ab115b2f38f97d85f40cdeba2
#
_entry.id   621fd62ab115b2f38f97d85f40cdeba2
#
_cell.length_a   1.000
_cell.length_b   1.000
_cell.length_c   1.000
_cell.angle_alpha   90.00
_cell.angle_beta   90.00
_cell.angle_gamma   90.00
#
_symmetry.space_group_name_H-M   'P 1'
#
loop_
_entity.id
_entity.type
_entity.pdbx_description
1 polymer ?
#
loop_
_entity_poly.entity_id
_entity_poly.type
_entity_poly.pdbx_seq_one_letter_code
_entity_poly.pdbx_strand_id
1 'polypeptide(L)'
;MQGANDAGVYTYVKHFICNDGESGIYRDSVYTWMTEQTLRETYLRPFQMLVEDYDAVGLMSSYNRIGAVWAGGSEALLTGILRDEWGFDGAVITDYCDHHSYMNGDQALRAGGSLWMSGMMGGQLSCETGSNSYMQALRRAAKEALYMYLHVRVTNRDYAESIGDTAALRHDFKPAVLGWRHLVALIDLVAVALFALAIRGIVRDVKLYKAAKAAKAENKNA
;
A
#
# COMPACT_ATOMS: atom_id res chain seq x y z
N MET A 1 -11.25 -2.19 14.73
CA MET A 1 -9.89 -2.64 15.01
C MET A 1 -9.86 -3.84 15.96
N GLN A 2 -10.49 -3.79 17.14
CA GLN A 2 -10.50 -4.91 18.10
C GLN A 2 -10.78 -6.27 17.47
N GLY A 3 -11.85 -6.41 16.70
CA GLY A 3 -12.19 -7.70 16.07
C GLY A 3 -11.16 -8.22 15.06
N ALA A 4 -10.39 -7.34 14.43
CA ALA A 4 -9.28 -7.76 13.57
C ALA A 4 -8.10 -8.25 14.41
N ASN A 5 -7.78 -7.53 15.50
CA ASN A 5 -6.73 -7.92 16.44
C ASN A 5 -7.08 -9.27 17.10
N ASP A 6 -8.33 -9.49 17.49
CA ASP A 6 -8.81 -10.75 18.07
C ASP A 6 -8.69 -11.91 17.08
N ALA A 7 -8.86 -11.63 15.79
CA ALA A 7 -8.65 -12.61 14.71
C ALA A 7 -7.16 -12.80 14.33
N GLY A 8 -6.23 -12.09 14.99
CA GLY A 8 -4.80 -12.18 14.70
C GLY A 8 -4.34 -11.41 13.46
N VAL A 9 -5.15 -10.45 13.00
CA VAL A 9 -4.85 -9.59 11.84
C VAL A 9 -4.76 -8.15 12.30
N TYR A 10 -3.65 -7.48 12.01
CA TYR A 10 -3.50 -6.07 12.31
C TYR A 10 -3.89 -5.20 11.12
N THR A 11 -4.46 -4.04 11.46
CA THR A 11 -4.94 -3.07 10.48
C THR A 11 -3.99 -1.88 10.40
N TYR A 12 -3.84 -1.31 9.21
CA TYR A 12 -3.24 0.00 9.03
C TYR A 12 -4.32 1.07 9.15
N VAL A 13 -4.29 1.83 10.24
CA VAL A 13 -5.22 2.94 10.44
C VAL A 13 -4.80 4.12 9.56
N LYS A 14 -5.75 4.74 8.84
CA LYS A 14 -5.42 5.73 7.82
C LYS A 14 -6.46 6.84 7.67
N HIS A 15 -6.10 7.94 7.09
CA HIS A 15 -4.72 8.33 6.77
C HIS A 15 -4.23 9.29 7.85
N PHE A 16 -3.03 9.06 8.37
CA PHE A 16 -2.44 9.85 9.45
C PHE A 16 -1.62 10.98 8.83
N ILE A 17 -2.08 12.22 8.78
CA ILE A 17 -3.24 12.81 9.41
C ILE A 17 -3.75 13.99 8.56
N CYS A 18 -4.96 14.49 8.82
CA CYS A 18 -5.56 15.66 8.18
C CYS A 18 -5.83 15.50 6.67
N ASN A 19 -6.20 14.31 6.21
CA ASN A 19 -6.54 14.05 4.82
C ASN A 19 -8.05 14.27 4.58
N ASP A 20 -8.47 15.53 4.47
CA ASP A 20 -9.88 15.90 4.29
C ASP A 20 -10.31 15.98 2.83
N GLY A 21 -9.36 16.05 1.90
CA GLY A 21 -9.62 16.19 0.47
C GLY A 21 -9.19 14.96 -0.32
N GLU A 22 -10.15 14.23 -0.88
CA GLU A 22 -9.89 13.01 -1.67
C GLU A 22 -9.94 13.21 -3.19
N SER A 23 -10.27 14.40 -3.68
CA SER A 23 -10.48 14.62 -5.10
C SER A 23 -9.28 15.21 -5.82
N GLY A 24 -8.75 14.46 -6.80
CA GLY A 24 -7.79 14.91 -7.81
C GLY A 24 -6.53 15.54 -7.25
N ILE A 25 -6.10 16.63 -7.87
CA ILE A 25 -4.89 17.37 -7.52
C ILE A 25 -4.92 17.99 -6.12
N TYR A 26 -6.11 18.16 -5.53
CA TYR A 26 -6.24 18.73 -4.19
C TYR A 26 -5.68 17.80 -3.11
N ARG A 27 -5.86 16.50 -3.25
CA ARG A 27 -5.35 15.51 -2.31
C ARG A 27 -3.84 15.61 -2.11
N ASP A 28 -3.11 15.80 -3.19
CA ASP A 28 -1.64 15.76 -3.20
C ASP A 28 -0.99 17.10 -2.83
N SER A 29 -1.72 18.20 -3.02
CA SER A 29 -1.17 19.55 -2.86
C SER A 29 -1.77 20.34 -1.71
N VAL A 30 -2.64 19.75 -0.91
CA VAL A 30 -3.27 20.43 0.22
C VAL A 30 -2.28 20.74 1.32
N TYR A 31 -2.26 22.02 1.71
CA TYR A 31 -1.58 22.54 2.90
C TYR A 31 -2.63 22.79 3.96
N THR A 32 -2.62 22.02 5.03
CA THR A 32 -3.61 22.13 6.11
C THR A 32 -3.06 23.01 7.23
N TRP A 33 -3.77 24.07 7.54
CA TRP A 33 -3.40 25.02 8.58
C TRP A 33 -4.45 25.03 9.68
N MET A 34 -4.03 24.87 10.92
CA MET A 34 -4.91 24.88 12.09
C MET A 34 -4.12 25.26 13.34
N THR A 35 -4.84 25.54 14.42
CA THR A 35 -4.21 25.67 15.73
C THR A 35 -3.81 24.29 16.27
N GLU A 36 -2.84 24.25 17.16
CA GLU A 36 -2.43 23.01 17.82
C GLU A 36 -3.60 22.37 18.58
N GLN A 37 -4.45 23.19 19.20
CA GLN A 37 -5.65 22.71 19.88
C GLN A 37 -6.57 21.97 18.91
N THR A 38 -6.87 22.55 17.75
CA THR A 38 -7.70 21.88 16.73
C THR A 38 -7.05 20.59 16.23
N LEU A 39 -5.74 20.61 16.01
CA LEU A 39 -4.99 19.42 15.61
C LEU A 39 -5.15 18.30 16.63
N ARG A 40 -4.93 18.59 17.91
CA ARG A 40 -4.97 17.60 19.00
C ARG A 40 -6.37 17.10 19.31
N GLU A 41 -7.35 18.00 19.43
CA GLU A 41 -8.70 17.64 19.88
C GLU A 41 -9.56 17.02 18.76
N THR A 42 -9.30 17.38 17.48
CA THR A 42 -10.12 16.95 16.36
C THR A 42 -9.45 15.86 15.54
N TYR A 43 -8.24 16.11 15.05
CA TYR A 43 -7.59 15.24 14.09
C TYR A 43 -6.76 14.13 14.72
N LEU A 44 -5.99 14.45 15.74
CA LEU A 44 -5.12 13.48 16.41
C LEU A 44 -5.90 12.55 17.34
N ARG A 45 -6.97 13.04 17.98
CA ARG A 45 -7.71 12.30 19.01
C ARG A 45 -8.20 10.92 18.55
N PRO A 46 -8.80 10.73 17.36
CA PRO A 46 -9.20 9.40 16.90
C PRO A 46 -8.04 8.41 16.79
N PHE A 47 -6.88 8.86 16.32
CA PHE A 47 -5.69 8.02 16.20
C PHE A 47 -5.07 7.72 17.56
N GLN A 48 -5.02 8.71 18.44
CA GLN A 48 -4.56 8.53 19.81
C GLN A 48 -5.33 7.42 20.53
N MET A 49 -6.65 7.44 20.47
CA MET A 49 -7.50 6.40 21.06
C MET A 49 -7.17 5.01 20.49
N LEU A 50 -6.88 4.91 19.18
CA LEU A 50 -6.56 3.63 18.57
C LEU A 50 -5.18 3.11 18.97
N VAL A 51 -4.25 4.00 19.26
CA VAL A 51 -2.90 3.63 19.75
C VAL A 51 -2.97 3.26 21.24
N GLU A 52 -3.55 4.14 22.08
CA GLU A 52 -3.52 3.98 23.54
C GLU A 52 -4.50 2.95 24.06
N ASP A 53 -5.72 2.87 23.48
CA ASP A 53 -6.81 2.02 23.99
C ASP A 53 -6.90 0.66 23.26
N TYR A 54 -6.35 0.53 22.05
CA TYR A 54 -6.55 -0.64 21.19
C TYR A 54 -5.28 -1.21 20.57
N ASP A 55 -4.11 -0.84 21.07
CA ASP A 55 -2.81 -1.37 20.62
C ASP A 55 -2.64 -1.36 19.09
N ALA A 56 -2.92 -0.24 18.44
CA ALA A 56 -2.66 -0.10 17.01
C ALA A 56 -1.18 -0.30 16.74
N VAL A 57 -0.83 -1.21 15.84
CA VAL A 57 0.56 -1.51 15.44
C VAL A 57 0.89 -1.11 14.02
N GLY A 58 -0.08 -0.59 13.28
CA GLY A 58 0.08 -0.13 11.91
C GLY A 58 -0.64 1.17 11.63
N LEU A 59 0.05 2.13 11.04
CA LEU A 59 -0.54 3.37 10.55
C LEU A 59 -0.09 3.64 9.12
N MET A 60 -0.95 4.31 8.34
CA MET A 60 -0.60 4.82 7.03
C MET A 60 -0.59 6.34 7.06
N SER A 61 0.55 6.95 6.70
CA SER A 61 0.66 8.41 6.63
C SER A 61 -0.12 8.98 5.45
N SER A 62 -0.55 10.23 5.56
CA SER A 62 -1.36 10.89 4.54
C SER A 62 -0.52 11.64 3.50
N TYR A 63 -1.16 11.98 2.38
CA TYR A 63 -0.55 12.77 1.30
C TYR A 63 -0.36 14.24 1.64
N ASN A 64 -1.30 14.84 2.37
CA ASN A 64 -1.32 16.26 2.65
C ASN A 64 -0.13 16.74 3.48
N ARG A 65 -0.01 18.05 3.55
CA ARG A 65 0.95 18.74 4.42
C ARG A 65 0.25 19.34 5.61
N ILE A 66 0.93 19.36 6.75
CA ILE A 66 0.55 20.13 7.92
C ILE A 66 1.49 21.34 7.97
N GLY A 67 0.92 22.52 7.81
CA GLY A 67 1.74 23.67 7.44
C GLY A 67 2.45 23.39 6.12
N ALA A 68 3.75 23.58 6.06
CA ALA A 68 4.56 23.34 4.86
C ALA A 68 5.18 21.93 4.80
N VAL A 69 5.03 21.12 5.85
CA VAL A 69 5.68 19.81 5.95
C VAL A 69 4.73 18.69 5.58
N TRP A 70 5.16 17.82 4.68
CA TRP A 70 4.41 16.61 4.37
C TRP A 70 4.22 15.76 5.64
N ALA A 71 2.99 15.29 5.89
CA ALA A 71 2.65 14.56 7.11
C ALA A 71 3.50 13.30 7.30
N GLY A 72 3.76 12.53 6.25
CA GLY A 72 4.63 11.35 6.27
C GLY A 72 6.13 11.65 6.42
N GLY A 73 6.53 12.91 6.34
CA GLY A 73 7.89 13.38 6.55
C GLY A 73 8.04 14.32 7.74
N SER A 74 7.05 14.37 8.63
CA SER A 74 7.04 15.24 9.82
C SER A 74 7.56 14.50 11.05
N GLU A 75 8.78 14.82 11.47
CA GLU A 75 9.39 14.28 12.70
C GLU A 75 8.58 14.64 13.95
N ALA A 76 8.08 15.88 14.04
CA ALA A 76 7.24 16.31 15.15
C ALA A 76 5.97 15.46 15.27
N LEU A 77 5.40 15.01 14.13
CA LEU A 77 4.21 14.19 14.10
C LEU A 77 4.53 12.71 14.35
N LEU A 78 5.45 12.12 13.56
CA LEU A 78 5.70 10.67 13.57
C LEU A 78 6.59 10.23 14.73
N THR A 79 7.53 11.06 15.15
CA THR A 79 8.38 10.77 16.31
C THR A 79 7.81 11.43 17.55
N GLY A 80 7.70 12.77 17.57
CA GLY A 80 7.31 13.51 18.76
C GLY A 80 5.94 13.11 19.31
N ILE A 81 4.90 13.20 18.50
CA ILE A 81 3.53 12.92 18.97
C ILE A 81 3.26 11.40 18.99
N LEU A 82 3.42 10.75 17.84
CA LEU A 82 2.99 9.36 17.71
C LEU A 82 3.81 8.41 18.60
N ARG A 83 5.14 8.55 18.63
CA ARG A 83 6.01 7.62 19.35
C ARG A 83 6.35 8.08 20.77
N ASP A 84 6.78 9.32 20.93
CA ASP A 84 7.27 9.79 22.22
C ASP A 84 6.12 10.13 23.18
N GLU A 85 5.02 10.74 22.69
CA GLU A 85 3.87 11.06 23.55
C GLU A 85 2.93 9.84 23.74
N TRP A 86 2.60 9.08 22.66
CA TRP A 86 1.60 8.01 22.71
C TRP A 86 2.19 6.61 22.84
N GLY A 87 3.51 6.45 22.76
CA GLY A 87 4.19 5.16 22.91
C GLY A 87 3.97 4.18 21.75
N PHE A 88 3.72 4.67 20.54
CA PHE A 88 3.52 3.81 19.38
C PHE A 88 4.82 3.11 18.93
N ASP A 89 4.88 1.80 19.04
CA ASP A 89 6.01 0.96 18.65
C ASP A 89 5.87 0.31 17.27
N GLY A 90 4.71 0.47 16.64
CA GLY A 90 4.37 -0.17 15.37
C GLY A 90 4.99 0.48 14.13
N ALA A 91 4.61 -0.03 12.96
CA ALA A 91 5.11 0.45 11.68
C ALA A 91 4.23 1.55 11.08
N VAL A 92 4.86 2.58 10.54
CA VAL A 92 4.21 3.60 9.71
C VAL A 92 4.57 3.37 8.26
N ILE A 93 3.57 3.03 7.44
CA ILE A 93 3.70 2.96 5.98
C ILE A 93 3.30 4.29 5.34
N THR A 94 3.92 4.67 4.24
CA THR A 94 3.44 5.82 3.44
C THR A 94 2.12 5.47 2.75
N ASP A 95 1.36 6.46 2.32
CA ASP A 95 0.40 6.28 1.25
C ASP A 95 1.15 6.00 -0.07
N TYR A 96 0.44 5.64 -1.14
CA TYR A 96 1.03 5.24 -2.42
C TYR A 96 1.88 6.36 -3.04
N CYS A 97 3.14 6.09 -3.33
CA CYS A 97 4.13 7.13 -3.59
C CYS A 97 4.69 7.17 -5.02
N ASP A 98 4.34 6.26 -5.91
CA ASP A 98 5.00 6.12 -7.22
C ASP A 98 4.97 7.38 -8.11
N HIS A 99 3.99 8.26 -7.93
CA HIS A 99 3.83 9.46 -8.74
C HIS A 99 4.00 10.77 -7.96
N HIS A 100 4.40 10.69 -6.69
CA HIS A 100 4.45 11.84 -5.79
C HIS A 100 5.89 12.21 -5.42
N SER A 101 6.54 12.99 -6.28
CA SER A 101 7.95 13.37 -6.13
C SER A 101 8.29 14.15 -4.84
N TYR A 102 7.28 14.76 -4.19
CA TYR A 102 7.47 15.45 -2.91
C TYR A 102 7.55 14.51 -1.71
N MET A 103 7.09 13.26 -1.88
CA MET A 103 7.16 12.24 -0.84
C MET A 103 8.59 11.68 -0.80
N ASN A 104 9.47 12.35 -0.06
CA ASN A 104 10.87 11.98 0.04
C ASN A 104 11.07 10.83 1.05
N GLY A 105 11.61 9.69 0.58
CA GLY A 105 11.80 8.50 1.38
C GLY A 105 12.77 8.67 2.54
N ASP A 106 13.87 9.39 2.33
CA ASP A 106 14.85 9.65 3.39
C ASP A 106 14.26 10.56 4.46
N GLN A 107 13.45 11.54 4.07
CA GLN A 107 12.73 12.39 5.01
C GLN A 107 11.74 11.56 5.84
N ALA A 108 10.93 10.71 5.19
CA ALA A 108 9.98 9.85 5.90
C ALA A 108 10.70 8.89 6.86
N LEU A 109 11.78 8.24 6.40
CA LEU A 109 12.58 7.35 7.22
C LEU A 109 13.14 8.06 8.45
N ARG A 110 13.70 9.26 8.30
CA ARG A 110 14.26 10.03 9.42
C ARG A 110 13.18 10.54 10.36
N ALA A 111 12.00 10.89 9.82
CA ALA A 111 10.88 11.41 10.58
C ALA A 111 10.16 10.40 11.47
N GLY A 112 10.31 9.09 11.24
CA GLY A 112 9.59 8.07 12.00
C GLY A 112 8.85 7.06 11.13
N GLY A 113 8.92 7.17 9.80
CA GLY A 113 8.38 6.20 8.86
C GLY A 113 9.16 4.91 8.83
N SER A 114 8.48 3.80 8.56
CA SER A 114 9.06 2.44 8.61
C SER A 114 8.99 1.72 7.28
N LEU A 115 7.92 1.93 6.52
CA LEU A 115 7.62 1.21 5.29
C LEU A 115 7.24 2.20 4.18
N TRP A 116 7.51 1.79 2.93
CA TRP A 116 7.28 2.60 1.76
C TRP A 116 6.33 1.89 0.81
N MET A 117 5.18 2.50 0.51
CA MET A 117 4.20 1.91 -0.39
C MET A 117 4.50 2.32 -1.84
N SER A 118 5.24 1.48 -2.54
CA SER A 118 5.55 1.65 -3.96
C SER A 118 5.22 0.37 -4.72
N GLY A 119 4.63 0.49 -5.90
CA GLY A 119 4.28 -0.65 -6.75
C GLY A 119 5.29 -0.94 -7.85
N MET A 120 5.92 0.07 -8.43
CA MET A 120 6.72 -0.08 -9.63
C MET A 120 8.07 0.63 -9.60
N MET A 121 8.18 1.71 -8.87
CA MET A 121 9.37 2.57 -8.83
C MET A 121 10.06 2.37 -7.48
N GLY A 122 10.85 1.34 -7.37
CA GLY A 122 11.61 1.07 -6.15
C GLY A 122 12.34 2.30 -5.65
N GLY A 123 12.00 2.70 -4.42
CA GLY A 123 12.87 3.45 -3.58
C GLY A 123 13.22 4.89 -3.98
N GLN A 124 12.58 5.80 -3.32
CA GLN A 124 13.08 7.16 -3.18
C GLN A 124 13.99 7.27 -1.94
N LEU A 125 14.64 6.16 -1.58
CA LEU A 125 15.65 6.10 -0.54
C LEU A 125 17.02 6.27 -1.18
N SER A 126 17.84 7.19 -0.65
CA SER A 126 19.21 7.43 -1.15
C SER A 126 20.16 6.27 -0.85
N CYS A 127 19.81 5.41 0.10
CA CYS A 127 20.65 4.33 0.60
C CYS A 127 22.02 4.80 1.12
N GLU A 128 22.06 5.94 1.81
CA GLU A 128 23.27 6.53 2.38
C GLU A 128 23.85 5.70 3.53
N THR A 129 24.34 4.51 3.24
CA THR A 129 24.88 3.59 4.25
C THR A 129 26.11 4.14 5.01
N GLY A 130 26.76 5.16 4.46
CA GLY A 130 27.85 5.88 5.13
C GLY A 130 27.40 6.88 6.21
N SER A 131 26.11 7.21 6.28
CA SER A 131 25.56 8.13 7.28
C SER A 131 25.11 7.37 8.52
N ASN A 132 25.69 7.68 9.68
CA ASN A 132 25.29 7.06 10.95
C ASN A 132 23.82 7.34 11.29
N SER A 133 23.34 8.56 11.06
CA SER A 133 21.93 8.92 11.33
C SER A 133 20.96 8.20 10.42
N TYR A 134 21.33 7.98 9.15
CA TYR A 134 20.55 7.19 8.23
C TYR A 134 20.47 5.70 8.66
N MET A 135 21.60 5.13 9.05
CA MET A 135 21.67 3.76 9.53
C MET A 135 20.89 3.54 10.84
N GLN A 136 20.87 4.53 11.72
CA GLN A 136 20.05 4.48 12.93
C GLN A 136 18.55 4.51 12.59
N ALA A 137 18.14 5.39 11.70
CA ALA A 137 16.75 5.46 11.23
C ALA A 137 16.31 4.16 10.53
N LEU A 138 17.18 3.57 9.71
CA LEU A 138 16.91 2.29 9.04
C LEU A 138 16.78 1.14 10.04
N ARG A 139 17.65 1.07 11.06
CA ARG A 139 17.54 0.06 12.12
C ARG A 139 16.25 0.20 12.93
N ARG A 140 15.84 1.43 13.24
CA ARG A 140 14.56 1.70 13.88
C ARG A 140 13.41 1.20 13.00
N ALA A 141 13.36 1.60 11.73
CA ALA A 141 12.32 1.18 10.79
C ALA A 141 12.24 -0.36 10.66
N ALA A 142 13.39 -1.04 10.60
CA ALA A 142 13.45 -2.50 10.58
C ALA A 142 12.90 -3.12 11.87
N LYS A 143 13.25 -2.55 13.05
CA LYS A 143 12.68 -2.99 14.34
C LYS A 143 11.16 -2.88 14.34
N GLU A 144 10.62 -1.76 13.91
CA GLU A 144 9.17 -1.47 13.88
C GLU A 144 8.42 -2.40 12.93
N ALA A 145 8.97 -2.65 11.74
CA ALA A 145 8.41 -3.61 10.79
C ALA A 145 8.43 -5.05 11.34
N LEU A 146 9.52 -5.46 11.99
CA LEU A 146 9.63 -6.76 12.65
C LEU A 146 8.70 -6.88 13.85
N TYR A 147 8.57 -5.81 14.66
CA TYR A 147 7.62 -5.76 15.77
C TYR A 147 6.20 -6.04 15.29
N MET A 148 5.74 -5.32 14.27
CA MET A 148 4.44 -5.55 13.67
C MET A 148 4.29 -6.99 13.13
N TYR A 149 5.30 -7.50 12.41
CA TYR A 149 5.28 -8.87 11.87
C TYR A 149 5.15 -9.94 12.98
N LEU A 150 5.88 -9.77 14.07
CA LEU A 150 5.84 -10.72 15.19
C LEU A 150 4.53 -10.68 15.97
N HIS A 151 3.79 -9.56 15.93
CA HIS A 151 2.48 -9.44 16.57
C HIS A 151 1.34 -9.97 15.71
N VAL A 152 1.56 -10.26 14.43
CA VAL A 152 0.55 -10.90 13.57
C VAL A 152 0.46 -12.38 13.92
N ARG A 153 -0.59 -12.77 14.64
CA ARG A 153 -0.81 -14.16 15.10
C ARG A 153 -0.83 -15.18 13.97
N VAL A 154 -1.33 -14.78 12.81
CA VAL A 154 -1.41 -15.65 11.62
C VAL A 154 -0.03 -16.09 11.13
N THR A 155 1.00 -15.30 11.37
CA THR A 155 2.39 -15.60 10.96
C THR A 155 3.27 -16.07 12.11
N ASN A 156 2.87 -15.84 13.36
CA ASN A 156 3.63 -16.24 14.54
C ASN A 156 3.04 -17.50 15.17
N ARG A 157 3.48 -18.64 14.66
CA ARG A 157 3.01 -19.96 15.11
C ARG A 157 3.33 -20.22 16.58
N ASP A 158 4.53 -19.88 17.03
CA ASP A 158 4.97 -20.10 18.40
C ASP A 158 4.14 -19.28 19.40
N TYR A 159 3.79 -18.04 19.01
CA TYR A 159 2.91 -17.21 19.81
C TYR A 159 1.49 -17.78 19.85
N ALA A 160 0.94 -18.20 18.72
CA ALA A 160 -0.37 -18.84 18.66
C ALA A 160 -0.44 -20.11 19.52
N GLU A 161 0.61 -20.93 19.53
CA GLU A 161 0.72 -22.09 20.42
C GLU A 161 0.75 -21.69 21.90
N SER A 162 1.49 -20.64 22.26
CA SER A 162 1.64 -20.18 23.63
C SER A 162 0.34 -19.69 24.28
N ILE A 163 -0.59 -19.16 23.48
CA ILE A 163 -1.91 -18.67 23.92
C ILE A 163 -3.04 -19.66 23.68
N GLY A 164 -2.75 -20.86 23.15
CA GLY A 164 -3.73 -21.88 22.82
C GLY A 164 -4.66 -21.53 21.66
N ASP A 165 -4.21 -20.64 20.74
CA ASP A 165 -4.98 -20.23 19.56
C ASP A 165 -4.97 -21.32 18.50
N THR A 166 -5.85 -22.31 18.68
CA THR A 166 -6.00 -23.44 17.75
C THR A 166 -6.51 -23.02 16.37
N ALA A 167 -7.10 -21.84 16.23
CA ALA A 167 -7.58 -21.34 14.93
C ALA A 167 -6.42 -20.87 14.06
N ALA A 168 -5.45 -20.14 14.63
CA ALA A 168 -4.24 -19.76 13.95
C ALA A 168 -3.36 -20.97 13.55
N LEU A 169 -3.35 -22.01 14.39
CA LEU A 169 -2.61 -23.25 14.15
C LEU A 169 -3.23 -24.13 13.04
N ARG A 170 -4.54 -24.04 12.86
CA ARG A 170 -5.27 -24.81 11.82
C ARG A 170 -5.16 -24.20 10.42
N HIS A 171 -4.79 -22.95 10.32
CA HIS A 171 -4.42 -22.36 9.04
C HIS A 171 -3.02 -22.85 8.63
N ASP A 172 -2.96 -24.09 8.14
CA ASP A 172 -2.05 -24.36 7.05
C ASP A 172 -2.38 -23.32 5.99
N PHE A 173 -1.58 -22.30 5.88
CA PHE A 173 -1.64 -21.31 4.81
C PHE A 173 -1.25 -22.02 3.50
N LYS A 174 -2.07 -22.99 3.10
CA LYS A 174 -2.21 -23.34 1.70
C LYS A 174 -2.94 -22.15 1.13
N PRO A 175 -2.25 -21.26 0.43
CA PRO A 175 -2.92 -20.07 -0.05
C PRO A 175 -4.12 -20.55 -0.88
N ALA A 176 -5.30 -20.09 -0.54
CA ALA A 176 -6.47 -20.15 -1.41
C ALA A 176 -6.16 -19.56 -2.82
N VAL A 177 -5.06 -18.87 -2.92
CA VAL A 177 -4.34 -18.36 -4.08
C VAL A 177 -4.02 -19.43 -5.14
N LEU A 178 -3.89 -20.73 -4.81
CA LEU A 178 -3.63 -21.75 -5.85
C LEU A 178 -4.86 -21.96 -6.74
N GLY A 179 -6.05 -21.97 -6.18
CA GLY A 179 -7.30 -22.03 -6.95
C GLY A 179 -7.51 -20.75 -7.79
N TRP A 180 -7.21 -19.61 -7.24
CA TRP A 180 -7.24 -18.32 -7.92
C TRP A 180 -6.30 -18.26 -9.13
N ARG A 181 -5.06 -18.66 -8.96
CA ARG A 181 -4.07 -18.66 -10.05
C ARG A 181 -4.48 -19.57 -11.20
N HIS A 182 -5.03 -20.73 -10.92
CA HIS A 182 -5.55 -21.63 -11.95
C HIS A 182 -6.79 -21.07 -12.66
N LEU A 183 -7.68 -20.41 -11.91
CA LEU A 183 -8.85 -19.74 -12.50
C LEU A 183 -8.44 -18.57 -13.40
N VAL A 184 -7.51 -17.71 -12.94
CA VAL A 184 -6.98 -16.60 -13.74
C VAL A 184 -6.26 -17.13 -14.97
N ALA A 185 -5.38 -18.12 -14.83
CA ALA A 185 -4.69 -18.74 -15.97
C ALA A 185 -5.68 -19.36 -16.98
N LEU A 186 -6.77 -19.96 -16.52
CA LEU A 186 -7.82 -20.48 -17.41
C LEU A 186 -8.54 -19.35 -18.15
N ILE A 187 -8.89 -18.26 -17.47
CA ILE A 187 -9.52 -17.08 -18.06
C ILE A 187 -8.59 -16.46 -19.12
N ASP A 188 -7.32 -16.31 -18.83
CA ASP A 188 -6.32 -15.79 -19.75
C ASP A 188 -6.18 -16.69 -20.99
N LEU A 189 -6.16 -18.00 -20.80
CA LEU A 189 -6.04 -18.97 -21.87
C LEU A 189 -7.27 -18.93 -22.79
N VAL A 190 -8.47 -18.81 -22.23
CA VAL A 190 -9.71 -18.62 -22.98
C VAL A 190 -9.69 -17.28 -23.75
N ALA A 191 -9.25 -16.20 -23.11
CA ALA A 191 -9.16 -14.89 -23.76
C ALA A 191 -8.18 -14.91 -24.96
N VAL A 192 -7.02 -15.53 -24.80
CA VAL A 192 -6.04 -15.70 -25.89
C VAL A 192 -6.63 -16.55 -27.04
N ALA A 193 -7.36 -17.64 -26.72
CA ALA A 193 -7.98 -18.46 -27.73
C ALA A 193 -9.07 -17.71 -28.53
N LEU A 194 -9.91 -16.92 -27.82
CA LEU A 194 -10.92 -16.08 -28.47
C LEU A 194 -10.29 -14.99 -29.34
N PHE A 195 -9.21 -14.39 -28.89
CA PHE A 195 -8.48 -13.39 -29.65
C PHE A 195 -7.84 -13.98 -30.93
N ALA A 196 -7.26 -15.17 -30.81
CA ALA A 196 -6.72 -15.89 -31.98
C ALA A 196 -7.81 -16.24 -32.99
N LEU A 197 -9.01 -16.67 -32.53
CA LEU A 197 -10.16 -16.94 -33.40
C LEU A 197 -10.66 -15.66 -34.09
N ALA A 198 -10.70 -14.53 -33.37
CA ALA A 198 -11.08 -13.23 -33.94
C ALA A 198 -10.10 -12.79 -35.05
N ILE A 199 -8.79 -12.89 -34.80
CA ILE A 199 -7.77 -12.61 -35.82
C ILE A 199 -7.92 -13.49 -37.02
N ARG A 200 -8.14 -14.81 -36.82
CA ARG A 200 -8.37 -15.76 -37.91
C ARG A 200 -9.60 -15.40 -38.74
N GLY A 201 -10.69 -14.96 -38.10
CA GLY A 201 -11.89 -14.43 -38.75
C GLY A 201 -11.57 -13.21 -39.62
N ILE A 202 -10.90 -12.22 -39.07
CA ILE A 202 -10.49 -11.01 -39.81
C ILE A 202 -9.61 -11.33 -41.00
N VAL A 203 -8.62 -12.19 -40.86
CA VAL A 203 -7.73 -12.61 -41.94
C VAL A 203 -8.54 -13.33 -43.06
N ARG A 204 -9.48 -14.16 -42.69
CA ARG A 204 -10.38 -14.82 -43.65
C ARG A 204 -11.21 -13.80 -44.44
N ASP A 205 -11.82 -12.87 -43.73
CA ASP A 205 -12.70 -11.87 -44.34
C ASP A 205 -11.93 -10.90 -45.25
N VAL A 206 -10.71 -10.53 -44.88
CA VAL A 206 -9.81 -9.76 -45.74
C VAL A 206 -9.41 -10.55 -47.01
N LYS A 207 -9.15 -11.85 -46.90
CA LYS A 207 -8.88 -12.71 -48.09
C LYS A 207 -10.09 -12.78 -49.00
N LEU A 208 -11.27 -12.99 -48.46
CA LEU A 208 -12.54 -13.02 -49.23
C LEU A 208 -12.81 -11.68 -49.91
N TYR A 209 -12.60 -10.57 -49.22
CA TYR A 209 -12.75 -9.24 -49.78
C TYR A 209 -11.78 -8.99 -50.95
N LYS A 210 -10.51 -9.37 -50.81
CA LYS A 210 -9.52 -9.24 -51.85
C LYS A 210 -9.88 -10.11 -53.08
N ALA A 211 -10.31 -11.32 -52.86
CA ALA A 211 -10.75 -12.22 -53.95
C ALA A 211 -11.98 -11.67 -54.71
N ALA A 212 -12.98 -11.16 -53.96
CA ALA A 212 -14.18 -10.55 -54.57
C ALA A 212 -13.82 -9.27 -55.37
N LYS A 213 -12.86 -8.48 -54.88
CA LYS A 213 -12.38 -7.27 -55.57
C LYS A 213 -11.63 -7.62 -56.87
N ALA A 214 -10.82 -8.69 -56.84
CA ALA A 214 -10.08 -9.16 -58.04
C ALA A 214 -11.08 -9.67 -59.12
N ALA A 215 -12.09 -10.50 -58.73
CA ALA A 215 -13.10 -11.01 -59.67
C ALA A 215 -13.92 -9.87 -60.31
N LYS A 216 -14.24 -8.78 -59.52
CA LYS A 216 -14.92 -7.60 -60.08
C LYS A 216 -14.05 -6.79 -61.06
N ALA A 217 -12.74 -6.83 -60.92
CA ALA A 217 -11.80 -6.15 -61.82
C ALA A 217 -11.67 -6.90 -63.17
N GLU A 218 -11.63 -8.23 -63.13
CA GLU A 218 -11.62 -9.06 -64.33
C GLU A 218 -12.92 -8.95 -65.16
N ASN A 219 -14.06 -8.91 -64.48
CA ASN A 219 -15.36 -8.75 -65.18
C ASN A 219 -15.60 -7.36 -65.78
N LYS A 220 -14.77 -6.38 -65.47
CA LYS A 220 -14.87 -5.01 -65.98
C LYS A 220 -13.98 -4.82 -67.23
N ASN A 221 -13.05 -5.76 -67.46
CA ASN A 221 -12.11 -5.73 -68.59
C ASN A 221 -12.46 -6.76 -69.69
N ALA A 222 -13.49 -7.53 -69.52
CA ALA A 222 -14.13 -8.39 -70.48
C ALA A 222 -15.38 -7.74 -71.09
#